data_d1c6c66fc19ea99638d1c54597491312
#
_entry.id   d1c6c66fc19ea99638d1c54597491312
#
_cell.length_a   1.000
_cell.length_b   1.000
_cell.length_c   1.000
_cell.angle_alpha   90.00
_cell.angle_beta   90.00
_cell.angle_gamma   90.00
#
_symmetry.space_group_name_H-M   'P 1'
#
loop_
_entity.id
_entity.type
_entity.pdbx_description
1 polymer ?
#
loop_
_entity_poly.entity_id
_entity_poly.type
_entity_poly.pdbx_seq_one_letter_code
_entity_poly.pdbx_strand_id
1 'polypeptide(L)'
;MSSVPTISDVVHTQSVVWSAYMVRESRDNNRMQESLAVNSDYKRTLLHSLDLFKGVFPDDIHELLQRCDRRDIVDGELLLSPGEKNEHVFVVLSGSLNVHVGAPETPIIATMESGACVGEMSIIEDRDPSAYVIGAEDAHLLVIHQTVLWDMVDASHEFAKNLLVVLSERVRSHNRVIADNYGELRKFERHATTDALTSLANRHAMEETFPREIARCVEKEKPVAMMMIDVDNFKQFNDMFGHIAGDRALSAVSRILRTQFRPRDLLVRYGGDEFAVLLPDVTTDQAIVIGERVREAVSGTTGDGSDSLIQIPLKISMGVADMQPQGTLETLIRAADKALYRAKHAGRDTVSK
;
A
#
# COMPACT_ATOMS: atom_id res chain seq x y z
N MET A 1 23.94 -40.37 20.03
CA MET A 1 23.82 -39.15 19.20
C MET A 1 22.90 -39.51 18.05
N SER A 2 21.62 -39.25 18.21
CA SER A 2 20.61 -39.47 17.14
C SER A 2 20.58 -38.25 16.23
N SER A 3 20.92 -38.46 14.97
CA SER A 3 20.89 -37.45 13.94
C SER A 3 19.44 -37.01 13.71
N VAL A 4 19.20 -35.70 13.75
CA VAL A 4 17.91 -35.07 13.35
C VAL A 4 17.80 -35.28 11.82
N PRO A 5 16.65 -35.80 11.30
CA PRO A 5 16.48 -36.02 9.88
C PRO A 5 16.48 -34.66 9.15
N THR A 6 17.03 -34.62 7.95
CA THR A 6 17.06 -33.46 7.08
C THR A 6 15.70 -33.25 6.39
N ILE A 7 15.42 -32.01 5.93
CA ILE A 7 14.18 -31.65 5.23
C ILE A 7 13.94 -32.54 4.01
N SER A 8 15.00 -32.98 3.31
CA SER A 8 14.92 -33.91 2.16
C SER A 8 14.43 -35.31 2.57
N ASP A 9 14.80 -35.78 3.76
CA ASP A 9 14.35 -37.10 4.26
C ASP A 9 12.86 -37.09 4.64
N VAL A 10 12.34 -35.96 5.06
CA VAL A 10 10.93 -35.77 5.41
C VAL A 10 10.04 -35.75 4.15
N VAL A 11 10.46 -35.09 3.07
CA VAL A 11 9.71 -34.99 1.81
C VAL A 11 9.60 -36.33 1.10
N HIS A 12 10.71 -37.10 1.03
CA HIS A 12 10.70 -38.44 0.40
C HIS A 12 9.84 -39.45 1.19
N THR A 13 9.82 -39.31 2.51
CA THR A 13 9.00 -40.15 3.39
C THR A 13 7.50 -39.82 3.30
N GLN A 14 7.13 -38.57 3.06
CA GLN A 14 5.72 -38.18 2.92
C GLN A 14 5.03 -38.79 1.69
N SER A 15 5.68 -38.77 0.51
CA SER A 15 5.10 -39.35 -0.71
C SER A 15 4.89 -40.86 -0.63
N VAL A 16 5.81 -41.58 0.01
CA VAL A 16 5.75 -43.06 0.22
C VAL A 16 4.64 -43.43 1.19
N VAL A 17 4.38 -42.61 2.20
CA VAL A 17 3.39 -42.92 3.25
C VAL A 17 1.95 -42.63 2.80
N TRP A 18 1.72 -41.60 1.99
CA TRP A 18 0.43 -41.39 1.35
C TRP A 18 0.10 -42.56 0.37
N SER A 19 1.11 -43.11 -0.30
CA SER A 19 0.96 -44.29 -1.11
C SER A 19 0.46 -45.50 -0.27
N ALA A 20 0.98 -45.67 0.94
CA ALA A 20 0.57 -46.73 1.87
C ALA A 20 -0.83 -46.54 2.47
N TYR A 21 -1.31 -45.30 2.59
CA TYR A 21 -2.69 -45.01 3.08
C TYR A 21 -3.77 -45.43 2.10
N MET A 22 -3.46 -45.39 0.79
CA MET A 22 -4.44 -45.64 -0.30
C MET A 22 -4.30 -47.01 -0.98
N VAL A 23 -3.34 -47.86 -0.55
CA VAL A 23 -3.19 -49.21 -1.10
C VAL A 23 -4.18 -50.15 -0.43
N ARG A 24 -5.01 -50.82 -1.22
CA ARG A 24 -5.95 -51.87 -0.84
C ARG A 24 -5.24 -52.96 -0.03
N GLU A 25 -5.79 -53.38 1.10
CA GLU A 25 -5.39 -54.50 1.91
C GLU A 25 -5.27 -55.78 1.08
N SER A 26 -4.07 -56.33 1.03
CA SER A 26 -3.87 -57.74 0.74
C SER A 26 -3.53 -58.50 2.02
N ARG A 27 -4.26 -59.55 2.25
CA ARG A 27 -4.36 -60.39 3.42
C ARG A 27 -3.00 -60.91 3.92
N ASP A 28 -2.59 -60.54 5.13
CA ASP A 28 -1.79 -61.39 6.06
C ASP A 28 -1.96 -60.93 7.52
N ASN A 29 -2.59 -61.78 8.34
CA ASN A 29 -3.35 -61.33 9.52
C ASN A 29 -2.61 -61.36 10.88
N ASN A 30 -1.29 -61.53 11.00
CA ASN A 30 -0.66 -61.74 12.30
C ASN A 30 0.61 -60.93 12.64
N ARG A 31 1.14 -60.13 11.69
CA ARG A 31 2.14 -59.07 11.94
C ARG A 31 1.50 -57.63 11.98
N MET A 32 0.23 -57.60 11.85
CA MET A 32 -0.54 -56.42 11.54
C MET A 32 -0.87 -55.52 12.75
N GLN A 33 -1.00 -56.05 13.96
CA GLN A 33 -1.47 -55.25 15.10
C GLN A 33 -0.43 -54.24 15.61
N GLU A 34 0.84 -54.58 15.67
CA GLU A 34 1.89 -53.60 16.05
C GLU A 34 2.21 -52.64 14.91
N SER A 35 2.15 -53.09 13.64
CA SER A 35 2.28 -52.24 12.45
C SER A 35 1.10 -51.27 12.28
N LEU A 36 -0.11 -51.66 12.68
CA LEU A 36 -1.34 -50.85 12.59
C LEU A 36 -1.36 -49.68 13.59
N ALA A 37 -0.85 -49.88 14.81
CA ALA A 37 -0.79 -48.81 15.83
C ALA A 37 0.22 -47.72 15.45
N VAL A 38 1.43 -48.11 15.04
CA VAL A 38 2.45 -47.16 14.54
C VAL A 38 2.00 -46.48 13.26
N ASN A 39 1.26 -47.17 12.40
CA ASN A 39 0.71 -46.63 11.17
C ASN A 39 -0.48 -45.66 11.41
N SER A 40 -1.31 -45.89 12.47
CA SER A 40 -2.42 -44.98 12.80
C SER A 40 -1.96 -43.64 13.38
N ASP A 41 -0.97 -43.63 14.27
CA ASP A 41 -0.45 -42.39 14.86
C ASP A 41 0.33 -41.57 13.81
N TYR A 42 1.04 -42.20 12.92
CA TYR A 42 1.75 -41.52 11.85
C TYR A 42 0.77 -40.94 10.80
N LYS A 43 -0.25 -41.71 10.41
CA LYS A 43 -1.34 -41.25 9.53
C LYS A 43 -2.07 -40.04 10.14
N ARG A 44 -2.33 -40.08 11.44
CA ARG A 44 -2.95 -38.98 12.18
C ARG A 44 -2.07 -37.72 12.19
N THR A 45 -0.78 -37.89 12.44
CA THR A 45 0.18 -36.77 12.44
C THR A 45 0.28 -36.13 11.06
N LEU A 46 0.26 -36.89 9.98
CA LEU A 46 0.31 -36.39 8.62
C LEU A 46 -0.98 -35.62 8.25
N LEU A 47 -2.16 -36.16 8.54
CA LEU A 47 -3.43 -35.44 8.33
C LEU A 47 -3.47 -34.12 9.10
N HIS A 48 -3.00 -34.12 10.35
CA HIS A 48 -2.98 -32.91 11.15
C HIS A 48 -1.99 -31.84 10.69
N SER A 49 -1.08 -32.16 9.79
CA SER A 49 -0.22 -31.15 9.13
C SER A 49 -0.93 -30.36 8.03
N LEU A 50 -2.07 -30.84 7.55
CA LEU A 50 -2.87 -30.18 6.53
C LEU A 50 -3.92 -29.27 7.19
N ASP A 51 -4.02 -28.04 6.71
CA ASP A 51 -4.84 -27.01 7.36
C ASP A 51 -6.32 -27.41 7.50
N LEU A 52 -6.91 -28.04 6.50
CA LEU A 52 -8.29 -28.50 6.55
C LEU A 52 -8.52 -29.69 7.50
N PHE A 53 -7.48 -30.45 7.82
CA PHE A 53 -7.59 -31.68 8.61
C PHE A 53 -7.06 -31.60 10.02
N LYS A 54 -6.67 -30.41 10.48
CA LYS A 54 -6.19 -30.19 11.85
C LYS A 54 -7.23 -30.58 12.87
N GLY A 55 -6.91 -31.53 13.76
CA GLY A 55 -7.81 -31.98 14.82
C GLY A 55 -9.00 -32.86 14.36
N VAL A 56 -9.11 -33.16 13.06
CA VAL A 56 -10.14 -34.05 12.54
C VAL A 56 -9.79 -35.50 12.92
N PHE A 57 -10.78 -36.24 13.42
CA PHE A 57 -10.59 -37.66 13.70
C PHE A 57 -10.60 -38.45 12.39
N PRO A 58 -9.57 -39.28 12.12
CA PRO A 58 -9.49 -40.06 10.89
C PRO A 58 -10.71 -40.92 10.61
N ASP A 59 -11.31 -41.48 11.65
CA ASP A 59 -12.45 -42.39 11.55
C ASP A 59 -13.71 -41.67 10.99
N ASP A 60 -13.86 -40.36 11.26
CA ASP A 60 -15.01 -39.57 10.79
C ASP A 60 -15.01 -39.37 9.29
N ILE A 61 -13.83 -39.38 8.65
CA ILE A 61 -13.66 -39.04 7.23
C ILE A 61 -12.91 -40.10 6.41
N HIS A 62 -12.64 -41.29 6.99
CA HIS A 62 -11.84 -42.33 6.36
C HIS A 62 -12.38 -42.76 5.01
N GLU A 63 -13.67 -43.06 4.90
CA GLU A 63 -14.32 -43.44 3.64
C GLU A 63 -14.32 -42.28 2.62
N LEU A 64 -14.44 -41.04 3.08
CA LEU A 64 -14.43 -39.86 2.24
C LEU A 64 -13.05 -39.59 1.66
N LEU A 65 -11.98 -39.81 2.45
CA LEU A 65 -10.61 -39.71 1.98
C LEU A 65 -10.28 -40.72 0.85
N GLN A 66 -10.93 -41.90 0.86
CA GLN A 66 -10.77 -42.89 -0.22
C GLN A 66 -11.41 -42.46 -1.54
N ARG A 67 -12.29 -41.46 -1.51
CA ARG A 67 -12.96 -40.86 -2.68
C ARG A 67 -12.19 -39.66 -3.24
N CYS A 68 -11.08 -39.28 -2.61
CA CYS A 68 -10.19 -38.22 -3.09
C CYS A 68 -9.15 -38.78 -4.06
N ASP A 69 -8.82 -37.98 -5.05
CA ASP A 69 -7.79 -38.30 -6.03
C ASP A 69 -6.43 -37.66 -5.67
N ARG A 70 -5.41 -37.96 -6.50
CA ARG A 70 -4.11 -37.32 -6.42
C ARG A 70 -3.77 -36.72 -7.77
N ARG A 71 -3.05 -35.59 -7.70
CA ARG A 71 -2.50 -34.94 -8.90
C ARG A 71 -1.09 -34.49 -8.61
N ASP A 72 -0.19 -34.81 -9.52
CA ASP A 72 1.14 -34.25 -9.56
C ASP A 72 1.10 -33.04 -10.49
N ILE A 73 1.78 -31.99 -10.14
CA ILE A 73 1.91 -30.77 -10.92
C ILE A 73 3.41 -30.40 -10.98
N VAL A 74 3.85 -29.94 -12.15
CA VAL A 74 5.24 -29.55 -12.36
C VAL A 74 5.39 -28.02 -12.24
N ASP A 75 6.63 -27.56 -12.07
CA ASP A 75 6.95 -26.13 -12.06
C ASP A 75 6.38 -25.40 -13.30
N GLY A 76 5.70 -24.29 -13.09
CA GLY A 76 5.07 -23.48 -14.13
C GLY A 76 3.74 -24.04 -14.70
N GLU A 77 3.28 -25.23 -14.27
CA GLU A 77 2.01 -25.77 -14.72
C GLU A 77 0.82 -25.01 -14.14
N LEU A 78 -0.14 -24.63 -14.99
CA LEU A 78 -1.38 -23.96 -14.59
C LEU A 78 -2.36 -24.97 -13.98
N LEU A 79 -2.77 -24.72 -12.73
CA LEU A 79 -3.74 -25.54 -11.99
C LEU A 79 -5.16 -24.97 -12.06
N LEU A 80 -5.31 -23.66 -11.82
CA LEU A 80 -6.59 -22.95 -11.83
C LEU A 80 -6.47 -21.67 -12.63
N SER A 81 -7.54 -21.33 -13.35
CA SER A 81 -7.65 -20.14 -14.20
C SER A 81 -8.98 -19.41 -13.94
N PRO A 82 -8.99 -18.08 -13.83
CA PRO A 82 -10.24 -17.31 -13.82
C PRO A 82 -11.05 -17.54 -15.10
N GLY A 83 -12.37 -17.71 -14.95
CA GLY A 83 -13.29 -17.96 -16.05
C GLY A 83 -13.40 -19.43 -16.49
N GLU A 84 -12.68 -20.33 -15.83
CA GLU A 84 -12.83 -21.77 -16.00
C GLU A 84 -13.49 -22.38 -14.77
N LYS A 85 -14.57 -23.14 -14.97
CA LYS A 85 -15.29 -23.76 -13.85
C LYS A 85 -14.38 -24.71 -13.07
N ASN A 86 -14.34 -24.55 -11.76
CA ASN A 86 -13.64 -25.43 -10.84
C ASN A 86 -14.61 -26.23 -9.97
N GLU A 87 -14.42 -27.54 -9.91
CA GLU A 87 -15.22 -28.45 -9.06
C GLU A 87 -14.37 -29.15 -7.99
N HIS A 88 -13.12 -28.70 -7.77
CA HIS A 88 -12.17 -29.35 -6.87
C HIS A 88 -11.50 -28.39 -5.90
N VAL A 89 -11.24 -28.87 -4.70
CA VAL A 89 -10.29 -28.27 -3.76
C VAL A 89 -9.00 -29.06 -3.83
N PHE A 90 -7.89 -28.36 -3.93
CA PHE A 90 -6.54 -28.94 -4.00
C PHE A 90 -5.81 -28.64 -2.70
N VAL A 91 -5.36 -29.68 -1.99
CA VAL A 91 -4.54 -29.54 -0.77
C VAL A 91 -3.11 -29.91 -1.11
N VAL A 92 -2.17 -29.03 -0.82
CA VAL A 92 -0.74 -29.24 -1.09
C VAL A 92 -0.18 -30.24 -0.09
N LEU A 93 0.20 -31.44 -0.57
CA LEU A 93 0.85 -32.47 0.24
C LEU A 93 2.35 -32.22 0.36
N SER A 94 2.99 -31.81 -0.75
CA SER A 94 4.39 -31.40 -0.81
C SER A 94 4.61 -30.47 -2.00
N GLY A 95 5.68 -29.67 -1.96
CA GLY A 95 5.92 -28.61 -2.93
C GLY A 95 5.14 -27.35 -2.60
N SER A 96 5.00 -26.46 -3.58
CA SER A 96 4.33 -25.18 -3.40
C SER A 96 3.63 -24.70 -4.69
N LEU A 97 2.63 -23.82 -4.52
CA LEU A 97 1.86 -23.21 -5.61
C LEU A 97 1.89 -21.68 -5.47
N ASN A 98 2.03 -20.97 -6.59
CA ASN A 98 1.93 -19.52 -6.64
C ASN A 98 0.54 -19.06 -7.07
N VAL A 99 0.05 -18.00 -6.45
CA VAL A 99 -1.24 -17.38 -6.76
C VAL A 99 -1.01 -16.00 -7.37
N HIS A 100 -1.63 -15.77 -8.55
CA HIS A 100 -1.55 -14.53 -9.32
C HIS A 100 -2.94 -13.97 -9.58
N VAL A 101 -3.11 -12.64 -9.48
CA VAL A 101 -4.36 -11.94 -9.80
C VAL A 101 -4.18 -11.11 -11.06
N GLY A 102 -5.12 -11.20 -11.98
CA GLY A 102 -5.13 -10.46 -13.25
C GLY A 102 -4.55 -11.25 -14.41
N ALA A 103 -3.28 -11.64 -14.38
CA ALA A 103 -2.63 -12.46 -15.40
C ALA A 103 -1.52 -13.33 -14.78
N PRO A 104 -1.12 -14.44 -15.44
CA PRO A 104 -0.05 -15.31 -14.95
C PRO A 104 1.29 -14.60 -14.72
N GLU A 105 1.58 -13.54 -15.47
CA GLU A 105 2.83 -12.77 -15.41
C GLU A 105 2.82 -11.67 -14.34
N THR A 106 1.69 -11.46 -13.64
CA THR A 106 1.60 -10.48 -12.58
C THR A 106 2.40 -10.91 -11.35
N PRO A 107 2.77 -9.99 -10.45
CA PRO A 107 3.46 -10.35 -9.21
C PRO A 107 2.69 -11.41 -8.41
N ILE A 108 3.44 -12.33 -7.80
CA ILE A 108 2.90 -13.34 -6.90
C ILE A 108 2.26 -12.63 -5.70
N ILE A 109 1.00 -12.91 -5.44
CA ILE A 109 0.28 -12.35 -4.27
C ILE A 109 0.32 -13.26 -3.05
N ALA A 110 0.49 -14.56 -3.28
CA ALA A 110 0.64 -15.56 -2.22
C ALA A 110 1.33 -16.81 -2.75
N THR A 111 2.10 -17.49 -1.90
CA THR A 111 2.61 -18.84 -2.14
C THR A 111 1.94 -19.78 -1.16
N MET A 112 1.40 -20.88 -1.68
CA MET A 112 0.73 -21.93 -0.94
C MET A 112 1.70 -23.09 -0.73
N GLU A 113 2.16 -23.22 0.49
CA GLU A 113 3.09 -24.28 0.88
C GLU A 113 2.35 -25.56 1.32
N SER A 114 3.12 -26.62 1.61
CA SER A 114 2.56 -27.88 2.13
C SER A 114 1.62 -27.65 3.31
N GLY A 115 0.45 -28.24 3.27
CA GLY A 115 -0.65 -28.10 4.23
C GLY A 115 -1.75 -27.15 3.78
N ALA A 116 -1.43 -26.16 2.95
CA ALA A 116 -2.40 -25.19 2.46
C ALA A 116 -3.34 -25.80 1.39
N CYS A 117 -4.49 -25.16 1.14
CA CYS A 117 -5.40 -25.56 0.08
C CYS A 117 -5.69 -24.39 -0.87
N VAL A 118 -6.14 -24.71 -2.10
CA VAL A 118 -6.62 -23.77 -3.11
C VAL A 118 -7.86 -24.30 -3.80
N GLY A 119 -8.68 -23.39 -4.36
CA GLY A 119 -9.90 -23.73 -5.07
C GLY A 119 -11.14 -23.82 -4.17
N GLU A 120 -10.99 -23.69 -2.86
CA GLU A 120 -12.07 -23.73 -1.87
C GLU A 120 -13.07 -22.59 -2.06
N MET A 121 -12.59 -21.40 -2.39
CA MET A 121 -13.43 -20.21 -2.53
C MET A 121 -14.42 -20.37 -3.69
N SER A 122 -13.95 -20.87 -4.83
CA SER A 122 -14.82 -21.09 -5.99
C SER A 122 -15.92 -22.13 -5.73
N ILE A 123 -15.63 -23.15 -4.92
CA ILE A 123 -16.61 -24.16 -4.54
C ILE A 123 -17.66 -23.59 -3.57
N ILE A 124 -17.22 -22.80 -2.59
CA ILE A 124 -18.12 -22.25 -1.57
C ILE A 124 -19.02 -21.15 -2.14
N GLU A 125 -18.50 -20.34 -3.06
CA GLU A 125 -19.23 -19.25 -3.68
C GLU A 125 -20.04 -19.68 -4.92
N ASP A 126 -19.85 -20.92 -5.40
CA ASP A 126 -20.37 -21.43 -6.70
C ASP A 126 -20.03 -20.46 -7.85
N ARG A 127 -18.75 -20.10 -7.93
CA ARG A 127 -18.18 -19.16 -8.92
C ARG A 127 -16.89 -19.70 -9.50
N ASP A 128 -16.47 -19.11 -10.63
CA ASP A 128 -15.15 -19.39 -11.19
C ASP A 128 -14.04 -18.92 -10.25
N PRO A 129 -12.83 -19.53 -10.31
CA PRO A 129 -11.67 -19.07 -9.56
C PRO A 129 -11.39 -17.58 -9.78
N SER A 130 -11.02 -16.89 -8.72
CA SER A 130 -10.71 -15.45 -8.77
C SER A 130 -9.26 -15.13 -9.13
N ALA A 131 -8.40 -16.17 -9.21
CA ALA A 131 -6.96 -16.03 -9.40
C ALA A 131 -6.41 -17.21 -10.20
N TYR A 132 -5.28 -16.99 -10.87
CA TYR A 132 -4.46 -18.04 -11.43
C TYR A 132 -3.68 -18.74 -10.32
N VAL A 133 -3.63 -20.08 -10.35
CA VAL A 133 -2.80 -20.89 -9.46
C VAL A 133 -1.87 -21.73 -10.33
N ILE A 134 -0.58 -21.62 -10.09
CA ILE A 134 0.50 -22.19 -10.91
C ILE A 134 1.47 -22.92 -10.00
N GLY A 135 2.02 -24.06 -10.43
CA GLY A 135 3.11 -24.73 -9.73
C GLY A 135 4.30 -23.79 -9.56
N ALA A 136 4.75 -23.60 -8.30
CA ALA A 136 5.96 -22.84 -7.98
C ALA A 136 7.22 -23.74 -8.04
N GLU A 137 6.99 -25.02 -7.95
CA GLU A 137 7.93 -26.14 -8.06
C GLU A 137 7.11 -27.41 -8.28
N ASP A 138 7.78 -28.56 -8.49
CA ASP A 138 7.08 -29.85 -8.55
C ASP A 138 6.34 -30.11 -7.24
N ALA A 139 5.03 -30.35 -7.31
CA ALA A 139 4.18 -30.49 -6.15
C ALA A 139 3.23 -31.69 -6.27
N HIS A 140 2.91 -32.29 -5.12
CA HIS A 140 1.91 -33.35 -4.99
C HIS A 140 0.66 -32.80 -4.30
N LEU A 141 -0.50 -33.03 -4.89
CA LEU A 141 -1.78 -32.49 -4.44
C LEU A 141 -2.76 -33.61 -4.08
N LEU A 142 -3.51 -33.42 -2.98
CA LEU A 142 -4.75 -34.16 -2.74
C LEU A 142 -5.88 -33.39 -3.42
N VAL A 143 -6.69 -34.09 -4.23
CA VAL A 143 -7.78 -33.52 -5.01
C VAL A 143 -9.10 -33.95 -4.39
N ILE A 144 -9.87 -32.99 -3.88
CA ILE A 144 -11.14 -33.21 -3.21
C ILE A 144 -12.25 -32.65 -4.10
N HIS A 145 -13.07 -33.51 -4.67
CA HIS A 145 -14.24 -33.08 -5.44
C HIS A 145 -15.26 -32.36 -4.54
N GLN A 146 -15.96 -31.37 -5.06
CA GLN A 146 -16.92 -30.55 -4.30
C GLN A 146 -17.95 -31.38 -3.49
N THR A 147 -18.46 -32.48 -4.04
CA THR A 147 -19.41 -33.36 -3.31
C THR A 147 -18.76 -34.00 -2.08
N VAL A 148 -17.48 -34.41 -2.21
CA VAL A 148 -16.72 -35.00 -1.10
C VAL A 148 -16.39 -33.95 -0.05
N LEU A 149 -16.09 -32.72 -0.48
CA LEU A 149 -15.87 -31.59 0.45
C LEU A 149 -17.10 -31.35 1.34
N TRP A 150 -18.29 -31.29 0.74
CA TRP A 150 -19.52 -31.09 1.50
C TRP A 150 -19.87 -32.28 2.38
N ASP A 151 -19.65 -33.51 1.90
CA ASP A 151 -19.80 -34.71 2.74
C ASP A 151 -18.84 -34.66 3.95
N MET A 152 -17.59 -34.12 3.82
CA MET A 152 -16.65 -33.96 4.92
C MET A 152 -17.09 -32.86 5.90
N VAL A 153 -17.66 -31.77 5.39
CA VAL A 153 -18.23 -30.68 6.23
C VAL A 153 -19.39 -31.22 7.09
N ASP A 154 -20.24 -32.05 6.51
CA ASP A 154 -21.38 -32.66 7.23
C ASP A 154 -20.92 -33.74 8.23
N ALA A 155 -19.87 -34.48 7.91
CA ALA A 155 -19.35 -35.57 8.74
C ALA A 155 -18.50 -35.08 9.92
N SER A 156 -17.81 -33.93 9.81
CA SER A 156 -16.85 -33.48 10.83
C SER A 156 -16.96 -31.98 11.12
N HIS A 157 -17.38 -31.67 12.36
CA HIS A 157 -17.42 -30.28 12.84
C HIS A 157 -16.04 -29.61 12.83
N GLU A 158 -14.97 -30.35 13.16
CA GLU A 158 -13.62 -29.79 13.13
C GLU A 158 -13.16 -29.48 11.70
N PHE A 159 -13.53 -30.30 10.71
CA PHE A 159 -13.27 -30.02 9.29
C PHE A 159 -14.00 -28.74 8.85
N ALA A 160 -15.29 -28.61 9.16
CA ALA A 160 -16.07 -27.41 8.86
C ALA A 160 -15.46 -26.16 9.51
N LYS A 161 -15.04 -26.25 10.77
CA LYS A 161 -14.36 -25.17 11.50
C LYS A 161 -13.02 -24.79 10.83
N ASN A 162 -12.22 -25.78 10.44
CA ASN A 162 -10.95 -25.53 9.77
C ASN A 162 -11.15 -24.80 8.42
N LEU A 163 -12.17 -25.18 7.66
CA LEU A 163 -12.53 -24.49 6.43
C LEU A 163 -12.86 -23.00 6.70
N LEU A 164 -13.62 -22.69 7.77
CA LEU A 164 -13.88 -21.31 8.18
C LEU A 164 -12.61 -20.57 8.62
N VAL A 165 -11.69 -21.26 9.29
CA VAL A 165 -10.38 -20.67 9.68
C VAL A 165 -9.57 -20.31 8.43
N VAL A 166 -9.46 -21.22 7.46
CA VAL A 166 -8.77 -20.97 6.19
C VAL A 166 -9.35 -19.74 5.48
N LEU A 167 -10.68 -19.67 5.35
CA LEU A 167 -11.34 -18.50 4.74
C LEU A 167 -11.09 -17.21 5.50
N SER A 168 -11.14 -17.27 6.84
CA SER A 168 -10.85 -16.10 7.69
C SER A 168 -9.41 -15.60 7.52
N GLU A 169 -8.46 -16.51 7.37
CA GLU A 169 -7.06 -16.17 7.11
C GLU A 169 -6.87 -15.55 5.73
N ARG A 170 -7.58 -16.03 4.70
CA ARG A 170 -7.62 -15.41 3.36
C ARG A 170 -8.09 -13.96 3.43
N VAL A 171 -9.23 -13.71 4.09
CA VAL A 171 -9.77 -12.35 4.27
C VAL A 171 -8.76 -11.45 4.99
N ARG A 172 -8.12 -11.94 6.04
CA ARG A 172 -7.09 -11.17 6.77
C ARG A 172 -5.87 -10.86 5.93
N SER A 173 -5.40 -11.83 5.13
CA SER A 173 -4.28 -11.64 4.22
C SER A 173 -4.59 -10.60 3.15
N HIS A 174 -5.77 -10.69 2.50
CA HIS A 174 -6.22 -9.68 1.54
C HIS A 174 -6.31 -8.28 2.15
N ASN A 175 -6.86 -8.15 3.37
CA ASN A 175 -6.95 -6.86 4.04
C ASN A 175 -5.57 -6.25 4.35
N ARG A 176 -4.54 -7.06 4.64
CA ARG A 176 -3.16 -6.58 4.81
C ARG A 176 -2.59 -6.03 3.49
N VAL A 177 -2.70 -6.79 2.41
CA VAL A 177 -2.22 -6.35 1.08
C VAL A 177 -2.91 -5.04 0.66
N ILE A 178 -4.22 -4.92 0.88
CA ILE A 178 -4.96 -3.69 0.62
C ILE A 178 -4.43 -2.54 1.48
N ALA A 179 -4.22 -2.75 2.78
CA ALA A 179 -3.72 -1.71 3.69
C ALA A 179 -2.31 -1.25 3.32
N ASP A 180 -1.42 -2.18 2.95
CA ASP A 180 -0.06 -1.89 2.52
C ASP A 180 -0.05 -1.09 1.21
N ASN A 181 -0.85 -1.49 0.22
CA ASN A 181 -1.01 -0.78 -1.04
C ASN A 181 -1.58 0.64 -0.85
N TYR A 182 -2.57 0.82 0.02
CA TYR A 182 -3.07 2.16 0.40
C TYR A 182 -2.01 3.01 1.09
N GLY A 183 -1.17 2.39 1.93
CA GLY A 183 -0.05 3.06 2.57
C GLY A 183 0.98 3.56 1.56
N GLU A 184 1.33 2.73 0.59
CA GLU A 184 2.25 3.08 -0.50
C GLU A 184 1.66 4.16 -1.41
N LEU A 185 0.41 4.01 -1.85
CA LEU A 185 -0.26 5.00 -2.68
C LEU A 185 -0.28 6.39 -2.00
N ARG A 186 -0.60 6.44 -0.71
CA ARG A 186 -0.56 7.69 0.07
C ARG A 186 0.86 8.29 0.18
N LYS A 187 1.90 7.46 0.24
CA LYS A 187 3.29 7.93 0.20
C LYS A 187 3.61 8.52 -1.17
N PHE A 188 3.22 7.85 -2.25
CA PHE A 188 3.38 8.37 -3.62
C PHE A 188 2.63 9.68 -3.82
N GLU A 189 1.37 9.78 -3.40
CA GLU A 189 0.60 11.02 -3.45
C GLU A 189 1.26 12.15 -2.65
N ARG A 190 1.75 11.86 -1.43
CA ARG A 190 2.48 12.86 -0.63
C ARG A 190 3.75 13.32 -1.33
N HIS A 191 4.56 12.41 -1.86
CA HIS A 191 5.78 12.76 -2.58
C HIS A 191 5.47 13.52 -3.87
N ALA A 192 4.37 13.18 -4.56
CA ALA A 192 3.94 13.89 -5.75
C ALA A 192 3.40 15.29 -5.46
N THR A 193 2.79 15.53 -4.28
CA THR A 193 2.08 16.78 -3.97
C THR A 193 2.74 17.65 -2.91
N THR A 194 3.77 17.16 -2.23
CA THR A 194 4.44 17.87 -1.12
C THR A 194 5.92 18.12 -1.43
N ASP A 195 6.41 19.31 -1.11
CA ASP A 195 7.83 19.64 -1.16
C ASP A 195 8.58 19.01 0.03
N ALA A 196 9.62 18.24 -0.26
CA ALA A 196 10.35 17.44 0.73
C ALA A 196 11.09 18.30 1.78
N LEU A 197 11.55 19.51 1.40
CA LEU A 197 12.31 20.39 2.27
C LEU A 197 11.41 21.16 3.24
N THR A 198 10.33 21.75 2.71
CA THR A 198 9.47 22.65 3.46
C THR A 198 8.21 21.99 4.00
N SER A 199 7.89 20.80 3.53
CA SER A 199 6.63 20.09 3.78
C SER A 199 5.37 20.92 3.44
N LEU A 200 5.50 21.94 2.59
CA LEU A 200 4.37 22.63 1.97
C LEU A 200 3.89 21.84 0.76
N ALA A 201 2.72 22.16 0.25
CA ALA A 201 2.32 21.69 -1.07
C ALA A 201 3.35 22.16 -2.10
N ASN A 202 3.58 21.36 -3.15
CA ASN A 202 4.48 21.71 -4.22
C ASN A 202 3.74 22.33 -5.42
N ARG A 203 4.46 22.70 -6.46
CA ARG A 203 3.89 23.28 -7.68
C ARG A 203 2.87 22.36 -8.35
N HIS A 204 3.09 21.06 -8.35
CA HIS A 204 2.14 20.10 -8.95
C HIS A 204 0.79 20.13 -8.20
N ALA A 205 0.83 20.11 -6.87
CA ALA A 205 -0.39 20.27 -6.06
C ALA A 205 -1.10 21.60 -6.31
N MET A 206 -0.35 22.68 -6.56
CA MET A 206 -0.93 23.98 -6.93
C MET A 206 -1.70 23.87 -8.25
N GLU A 207 -1.10 23.26 -9.28
CA GLU A 207 -1.71 23.12 -10.60
C GLU A 207 -3.02 22.31 -10.56
N GLU A 208 -3.17 21.41 -9.58
CA GLU A 208 -4.40 20.64 -9.36
C GLU A 208 -5.45 21.35 -8.49
N THR A 209 -5.01 22.02 -7.42
CA THR A 209 -5.93 22.52 -6.38
C THR A 209 -6.38 23.96 -6.62
N PHE A 210 -5.52 24.85 -7.09
CA PHE A 210 -5.85 26.26 -7.27
C PHE A 210 -6.98 26.48 -8.28
N PRO A 211 -7.02 25.82 -9.47
CA PRO A 211 -8.12 25.98 -10.41
C PRO A 211 -9.48 25.63 -9.82
N ARG A 212 -9.55 24.59 -9.00
CA ARG A 212 -10.81 24.15 -8.34
C ARG A 212 -11.31 25.20 -7.34
N GLU A 213 -10.38 25.74 -6.54
CA GLU A 213 -10.72 26.75 -5.55
C GLU A 213 -11.12 28.09 -6.21
N ILE A 214 -10.42 28.49 -7.27
CA ILE A 214 -10.76 29.66 -8.08
C ILE A 214 -12.16 29.50 -8.66
N ALA A 215 -12.47 28.37 -9.31
CA ALA A 215 -13.79 28.10 -9.87
C ALA A 215 -14.90 28.19 -8.80
N ARG A 216 -14.64 27.63 -7.60
CA ARG A 216 -15.57 27.70 -6.47
C ARG A 216 -15.83 29.13 -5.99
N CYS A 217 -14.80 29.97 -5.99
CA CYS A 217 -14.95 31.37 -5.59
C CYS A 217 -15.70 32.19 -6.66
N VAL A 218 -15.38 31.96 -7.93
CA VAL A 218 -16.07 32.61 -9.05
C VAL A 218 -17.56 32.26 -9.05
N GLU A 219 -17.93 30.99 -8.87
CA GLU A 219 -19.32 30.54 -8.78
C GLU A 219 -20.07 31.24 -7.64
N LYS A 220 -19.39 31.57 -6.54
CA LYS A 220 -19.97 32.24 -5.35
C LYS A 220 -19.82 33.75 -5.38
N GLU A 221 -19.35 34.33 -6.48
CA GLU A 221 -19.07 35.76 -6.62
C GLU A 221 -18.13 36.29 -5.50
N LYS A 222 -17.14 35.47 -5.09
CA LYS A 222 -16.19 35.83 -4.04
C LYS A 222 -14.87 36.29 -4.65
N PRO A 223 -14.20 37.30 -4.06
CA PRO A 223 -12.89 37.72 -4.54
C PRO A 223 -11.84 36.64 -4.28
N VAL A 224 -10.85 36.61 -5.15
CA VAL A 224 -9.68 35.73 -5.02
C VAL A 224 -8.43 36.56 -5.28
N ALA A 225 -7.51 36.55 -4.34
CA ALA A 225 -6.19 37.12 -4.53
C ALA A 225 -5.12 36.03 -4.54
N MET A 226 -4.02 36.30 -5.22
CA MET A 226 -2.81 35.49 -5.21
C MET A 226 -1.60 36.31 -4.80
N MET A 227 -0.72 35.69 -4.06
CA MET A 227 0.52 36.28 -3.62
C MET A 227 1.68 35.39 -4.09
N MET A 228 2.64 35.96 -4.83
CA MET A 228 3.95 35.36 -5.09
C MET A 228 4.96 35.94 -4.13
N ILE A 229 5.75 35.10 -3.50
CA ILE A 229 6.70 35.44 -2.43
C ILE A 229 8.08 34.91 -2.83
N ASP A 230 9.12 35.69 -2.64
CA ASP A 230 10.50 35.31 -2.94
C ASP A 230 11.43 35.75 -1.80
N VAL A 231 12.38 34.89 -1.46
CA VAL A 231 13.39 35.20 -0.44
C VAL A 231 14.49 36.07 -1.02
N ASP A 232 14.57 37.30 -0.53
CA ASP A 232 15.50 38.29 -1.05
C ASP A 232 16.96 37.88 -0.90
N ASN A 233 17.73 38.01 -2.00
CA ASN A 233 19.15 37.71 -2.07
C ASN A 233 19.52 36.27 -1.65
N PHE A 234 18.62 35.31 -1.83
CA PHE A 234 18.82 33.92 -1.39
C PHE A 234 20.07 33.27 -2.02
N LYS A 235 20.37 33.57 -3.26
CA LYS A 235 21.61 33.10 -3.89
C LYS A 235 22.84 33.57 -3.14
N GLN A 236 22.91 34.88 -2.79
CA GLN A 236 24.05 35.44 -2.04
C GLN A 236 24.14 34.81 -0.64
N PHE A 237 23.02 34.53 -0.02
CA PHE A 237 22.95 33.78 1.25
C PHE A 237 23.59 32.39 1.11
N ASN A 238 23.23 31.63 0.05
CA ASN A 238 23.81 30.32 -0.21
C ASN A 238 25.32 30.41 -0.50
N ASP A 239 25.74 31.39 -1.27
CA ASP A 239 27.16 31.60 -1.62
C ASP A 239 28.01 31.92 -0.36
N MET A 240 27.42 32.58 0.64
CA MET A 240 28.10 32.96 1.87
C MET A 240 28.06 31.85 2.96
N PHE A 241 26.94 31.15 3.12
CA PHE A 241 26.69 30.23 4.25
C PHE A 241 26.55 28.77 3.82
N GLY A 242 26.55 28.48 2.53
CA GLY A 242 26.38 27.16 1.97
C GLY A 242 24.91 26.71 1.85
N HIS A 243 24.66 25.73 0.99
CA HIS A 243 23.31 25.23 0.66
C HIS A 243 22.57 24.65 1.87
N ILE A 244 23.27 24.03 2.82
CA ILE A 244 22.64 23.47 4.04
C ILE A 244 22.03 24.61 4.90
N ALA A 245 22.70 25.75 4.97
CA ALA A 245 22.14 26.91 5.67
C ALA A 245 20.95 27.50 4.92
N GLY A 246 20.99 27.52 3.59
CA GLY A 246 19.87 27.92 2.74
C GLY A 246 18.63 27.02 2.91
N ASP A 247 18.82 25.71 2.97
CA ASP A 247 17.73 24.75 3.20
C ASP A 247 17.06 25.00 4.57
N ARG A 248 17.86 25.28 5.60
CA ARG A 248 17.33 25.66 6.92
C ARG A 248 16.57 26.99 6.88
N ALA A 249 17.07 27.97 6.12
CA ALA A 249 16.42 29.25 5.93
C ALA A 249 15.05 29.09 5.27
N LEU A 250 14.96 28.32 4.17
CA LEU A 250 13.67 28.03 3.51
C LEU A 250 12.70 27.28 4.42
N SER A 251 13.20 26.32 5.22
CA SER A 251 12.38 25.61 6.20
C SER A 251 11.88 26.56 7.31
N ALA A 252 12.69 27.53 7.73
CA ALA A 252 12.28 28.54 8.72
C ALA A 252 11.21 29.48 8.13
N VAL A 253 11.43 30.01 6.91
CA VAL A 253 10.42 30.82 6.20
C VAL A 253 9.10 30.05 6.07
N SER A 254 9.14 28.79 5.64
CA SER A 254 7.93 27.98 5.47
C SER A 254 7.14 27.80 6.78
N ARG A 255 7.82 27.62 7.91
CA ARG A 255 7.17 27.57 9.25
C ARG A 255 6.46 28.87 9.60
N ILE A 256 7.11 30.01 9.34
CA ILE A 256 6.52 31.32 9.57
C ILE A 256 5.29 31.50 8.68
N LEU A 257 5.43 31.25 7.39
CA LEU A 257 4.32 31.34 6.43
C LEU A 257 3.10 30.52 6.91
N ARG A 258 3.30 29.29 7.35
CA ARG A 258 2.21 28.46 7.87
C ARG A 258 1.45 29.08 9.05
N THR A 259 2.12 29.83 9.91
CA THR A 259 1.48 30.46 11.06
C THR A 259 0.72 31.73 10.70
N GLN A 260 1.06 32.34 9.55
CA GLN A 260 0.49 33.61 9.12
C GLN A 260 -0.75 33.43 8.22
N PHE A 261 -0.92 32.26 7.59
CA PHE A 261 -2.06 31.98 6.73
C PHE A 261 -3.10 31.09 7.41
N ARG A 262 -4.35 31.21 6.99
CA ARG A 262 -5.48 30.44 7.52
C ARG A 262 -5.46 29.03 6.91
N PRO A 263 -6.10 28.04 7.55
CA PRO A 263 -6.20 26.68 6.99
C PRO A 263 -6.86 26.59 5.59
N ARG A 264 -7.66 27.59 5.21
CA ARG A 264 -8.31 27.67 3.89
C ARG A 264 -7.44 28.34 2.82
N ASP A 265 -6.38 29.07 3.22
CA ASP A 265 -5.44 29.68 2.30
C ASP A 265 -4.52 28.59 1.78
N LEU A 266 -4.29 28.55 0.46
CA LEU A 266 -3.53 27.47 -0.17
C LEU A 266 -2.08 27.95 -0.36
N LEU A 267 -1.19 27.52 0.54
CA LEU A 267 0.22 27.85 0.54
C LEU A 267 1.04 26.74 -0.10
N VAL A 268 1.87 27.09 -1.08
CA VAL A 268 2.75 26.15 -1.81
C VAL A 268 4.17 26.68 -1.93
N ARG A 269 5.16 25.79 -2.06
CA ARG A 269 6.48 26.14 -2.57
C ARG A 269 6.44 26.04 -4.10
N TYR A 270 6.58 27.17 -4.76
CA TYR A 270 6.47 27.25 -6.23
C TYR A 270 7.73 26.72 -6.92
N GLY A 271 8.91 26.99 -6.35
CA GLY A 271 10.21 26.47 -6.79
C GLY A 271 11.36 27.24 -6.16
N GLY A 272 12.52 26.61 -5.98
CA GLY A 272 13.71 27.29 -5.44
C GLY A 272 13.43 28.01 -4.11
N ASP A 273 13.54 29.34 -4.16
CA ASP A 273 13.27 30.30 -3.07
C ASP A 273 11.90 30.98 -3.17
N GLU A 274 11.04 30.51 -4.09
CA GLU A 274 9.73 31.10 -4.36
C GLU A 274 8.60 30.30 -3.71
N PHE A 275 7.63 31.04 -3.15
CA PHE A 275 6.39 30.50 -2.58
C PHE A 275 5.20 31.17 -3.24
N ALA A 276 4.07 30.48 -3.32
CA ALA A 276 2.81 31.03 -3.80
C ALA A 276 1.67 30.76 -2.80
N VAL A 277 0.76 31.73 -2.68
CA VAL A 277 -0.41 31.61 -1.82
C VAL A 277 -1.65 32.04 -2.58
N LEU A 278 -2.65 31.17 -2.65
CA LEU A 278 -3.99 31.56 -3.08
C LEU A 278 -4.83 31.91 -1.86
N LEU A 279 -5.48 33.06 -1.91
CA LEU A 279 -6.27 33.65 -0.83
C LEU A 279 -7.75 33.75 -1.24
N PRO A 280 -8.55 32.71 -0.97
CA PRO A 280 -10.00 32.73 -1.24
C PRO A 280 -10.73 33.73 -0.32
N ASP A 281 -11.75 34.40 -0.84
CA ASP A 281 -12.54 35.43 -0.15
C ASP A 281 -11.70 36.64 0.35
N VAL A 282 -10.65 37.00 -0.40
CA VAL A 282 -9.71 38.08 -0.04
C VAL A 282 -9.57 39.01 -1.24
N THR A 283 -9.72 40.31 -1.01
CA THR A 283 -9.44 41.34 -2.03
C THR A 283 -7.95 41.66 -2.09
N THR A 284 -7.50 42.33 -3.17
CA THR A 284 -6.11 42.75 -3.31
C THR A 284 -5.63 43.62 -2.13
N ASP A 285 -6.46 44.57 -1.69
CA ASP A 285 -6.07 45.47 -0.58
C ASP A 285 -5.94 44.68 0.75
N GLN A 286 -6.82 43.72 1.00
CA GLN A 286 -6.69 42.82 2.14
C GLN A 286 -5.45 41.93 2.04
N ALA A 287 -5.13 41.43 0.84
CA ALA A 287 -3.95 40.61 0.60
C ALA A 287 -2.66 41.41 0.82
N ILE A 288 -2.61 42.71 0.50
CA ILE A 288 -1.47 43.58 0.80
C ILE A 288 -1.27 43.68 2.33
N VAL A 289 -2.33 43.89 3.10
CA VAL A 289 -2.25 43.94 4.57
C VAL A 289 -1.75 42.62 5.15
N ILE A 290 -2.23 41.49 4.61
CA ILE A 290 -1.74 40.15 4.96
C ILE A 290 -0.24 40.04 4.64
N GLY A 291 0.15 40.46 3.43
CA GLY A 291 1.54 40.42 2.95
C GLY A 291 2.48 41.21 3.87
N GLU A 292 2.14 42.45 4.25
CA GLU A 292 2.96 43.24 5.15
C GLU A 292 3.12 42.58 6.53
N ARG A 293 2.06 41.97 7.07
CA ARG A 293 2.16 41.21 8.32
C ARG A 293 3.11 40.00 8.18
N VAL A 294 3.04 39.29 7.05
CA VAL A 294 3.92 38.15 6.75
C VAL A 294 5.37 38.62 6.62
N ARG A 295 5.61 39.72 5.90
CA ARG A 295 6.94 40.32 5.73
C ARG A 295 7.56 40.67 7.07
N GLU A 296 6.81 41.37 7.94
CA GLU A 296 7.25 41.72 9.28
C GLU A 296 7.56 40.49 10.14
N ALA A 297 6.71 39.46 10.06
CA ALA A 297 6.94 38.21 10.79
C ALA A 297 8.23 37.51 10.36
N VAL A 298 8.55 37.51 9.05
CA VAL A 298 9.80 36.93 8.54
C VAL A 298 11.00 37.80 8.97
N SER A 299 10.93 39.13 8.76
CA SER A 299 12.02 40.07 9.12
C SER A 299 12.29 40.14 10.61
N GLY A 300 11.27 39.94 11.44
CA GLY A 300 11.37 39.97 12.90
C GLY A 300 11.93 38.69 13.52
N THR A 301 12.10 37.65 12.73
CA THR A 301 12.60 36.35 13.23
C THR A 301 14.13 36.38 13.27
N THR A 302 14.70 36.99 14.31
CA THR A 302 16.04 36.65 14.79
C THR A 302 15.87 35.32 15.56
N GLY A 303 16.56 34.26 15.11
CA GLY A 303 16.40 32.90 15.62
C GLY A 303 16.13 32.81 17.12
N ASP A 304 14.94 32.27 17.46
CA ASP A 304 14.67 31.88 18.83
C ASP A 304 15.47 30.61 19.15
N GLY A 305 16.27 30.72 20.14
CA GLY A 305 17.00 29.79 21.01
C GLY A 305 17.16 28.29 20.67
N SER A 306 16.57 27.69 19.65
CA SER A 306 16.72 26.26 19.34
C SER A 306 17.60 25.97 18.10
N ASP A 307 17.82 26.93 17.21
CA ASP A 307 18.71 26.79 16.05
C ASP A 307 19.60 28.05 15.95
N SER A 308 20.68 28.07 16.74
CA SER A 308 21.61 29.21 16.90
C SER A 308 22.37 29.62 15.63
N LEU A 309 21.99 29.16 14.45
CA LEU A 309 22.76 29.35 13.22
C LEU A 309 22.16 30.37 12.23
N ILE A 310 20.93 30.86 12.43
CA ILE A 310 20.34 31.89 11.58
C ILE A 310 20.25 33.21 12.38
N GLN A 311 21.37 33.88 12.56
CA GLN A 311 21.42 35.24 13.16
C GLN A 311 21.18 36.37 12.14
N ILE A 312 20.92 36.02 10.88
CA ILE A 312 20.73 36.99 9.81
C ILE A 312 19.24 37.11 9.54
N PRO A 313 18.68 38.35 9.62
CA PRO A 313 17.29 38.57 9.31
C PRO A 313 17.03 38.21 7.82
N LEU A 314 16.20 37.21 7.57
CA LEU A 314 15.72 36.89 6.23
C LEU A 314 14.73 37.98 5.82
N LYS A 315 14.77 38.36 4.56
CA LYS A 315 13.84 39.31 3.95
C LYS A 315 13.12 38.65 2.81
N ILE A 316 11.90 39.09 2.57
CA ILE A 316 11.06 38.58 1.48
C ILE A 316 10.42 39.73 0.74
N SER A 317 10.32 39.58 -0.58
CA SER A 317 9.53 40.44 -1.44
C SER A 317 8.28 39.72 -1.91
N MET A 318 7.18 40.47 -2.06
CA MET A 318 5.90 39.89 -2.45
C MET A 318 5.21 40.67 -3.54
N GLY A 319 4.60 39.94 -4.46
CA GLY A 319 3.70 40.48 -5.47
C GLY A 319 2.29 39.95 -5.30
N VAL A 320 1.31 40.84 -5.27
CA VAL A 320 -0.10 40.50 -5.07
C VAL A 320 -0.89 40.84 -6.34
N ALA A 321 -1.80 39.95 -6.73
CA ALA A 321 -2.75 40.20 -7.81
C ALA A 321 -4.12 39.59 -7.46
N ASP A 322 -5.16 40.15 -8.02
CA ASP A 322 -6.53 39.61 -7.96
C ASP A 322 -6.94 38.92 -9.25
N MET A 323 -7.86 37.98 -9.10
CA MET A 323 -8.45 37.27 -10.23
C MET A 323 -9.35 38.21 -11.03
N GLN A 324 -8.99 38.42 -12.29
CA GLN A 324 -9.81 39.21 -13.21
C GLN A 324 -11.00 38.39 -13.74
N PRO A 325 -12.11 39.02 -14.12
CA PRO A 325 -13.20 38.34 -14.81
C PRO A 325 -12.67 37.56 -16.03
N GLN A 326 -13.07 36.30 -16.16
CA GLN A 326 -12.57 35.37 -17.20
C GLN A 326 -11.08 35.07 -17.17
N GLY A 327 -10.36 35.43 -16.10
CA GLY A 327 -8.97 35.09 -15.91
C GLY A 327 -8.75 33.60 -15.66
N THR A 328 -7.55 33.14 -15.94
CA THR A 328 -7.08 31.77 -15.64
C THR A 328 -6.02 31.81 -14.54
N LEU A 329 -5.71 30.65 -13.94
CA LEU A 329 -4.60 30.54 -12.99
C LEU A 329 -3.30 31.10 -13.61
N GLU A 330 -3.02 30.82 -14.87
CA GLU A 330 -1.82 31.33 -15.55
C GLU A 330 -1.78 32.86 -15.62
N THR A 331 -2.92 33.51 -15.94
CA THR A 331 -2.99 34.98 -15.98
C THR A 331 -2.83 35.58 -14.60
N LEU A 332 -3.35 34.93 -13.58
CA LEU A 332 -3.22 35.35 -12.17
C LEU A 332 -1.76 35.22 -11.69
N ILE A 333 -1.09 34.11 -11.98
CA ILE A 333 0.34 33.92 -11.70
C ILE A 333 1.17 35.04 -12.37
N ARG A 334 0.96 35.27 -13.67
CA ARG A 334 1.69 36.31 -14.42
C ARG A 334 1.48 37.71 -13.84
N ALA A 335 0.29 38.02 -13.32
CA ALA A 335 0.00 39.30 -12.69
C ALA A 335 0.74 39.45 -11.36
N ALA A 336 0.71 38.41 -10.53
CA ALA A 336 1.41 38.38 -9.26
C ALA A 336 2.95 38.43 -9.45
N ASP A 337 3.50 37.74 -10.44
CA ASP A 337 4.92 37.82 -10.80
C ASP A 337 5.35 39.20 -11.22
N LYS A 338 4.55 39.88 -12.04
CA LYS A 338 4.82 41.29 -12.41
C LYS A 338 4.83 42.20 -11.18
N ALA A 339 3.96 41.96 -10.23
CA ALA A 339 3.93 42.70 -8.98
C ALA A 339 5.17 42.37 -8.13
N LEU A 340 5.57 41.12 -8.02
CA LEU A 340 6.80 40.70 -7.33
C LEU A 340 8.05 41.33 -7.97
N TYR A 341 8.11 41.36 -9.30
CA TYR A 341 9.17 42.04 -10.01
C TYR A 341 9.25 43.54 -9.62
N ARG A 342 8.10 44.24 -9.51
CA ARG A 342 8.09 45.65 -9.02
C ARG A 342 8.59 45.75 -7.60
N ALA A 343 8.20 44.86 -6.69
CA ALA A 343 8.69 44.83 -5.31
C ALA A 343 10.23 44.68 -5.27
N LYS A 344 10.79 43.76 -6.05
CA LYS A 344 12.25 43.57 -6.14
C LYS A 344 13.00 44.81 -6.66
N HIS A 345 12.41 45.51 -7.62
CA HIS A 345 12.97 46.76 -8.16
C HIS A 345 12.76 48.00 -7.30
N ALA A 346 11.76 48.00 -6.44
CA ALA A 346 11.55 49.09 -5.47
C ALA A 346 12.47 49.06 -4.25
N GLY A 347 13.43 48.12 -4.20
CA GLY A 347 14.41 48.02 -3.12
C GLY A 347 14.28 46.76 -2.29
N ARG A 348 13.41 45.81 -2.69
CA ARG A 348 13.12 44.56 -1.97
C ARG A 348 12.45 44.80 -0.61
N ASP A 349 12.27 43.71 0.18
CA ASP A 349 11.65 43.77 1.52
C ASP A 349 10.35 44.59 1.51
N THR A 350 9.46 44.29 0.58
CA THR A 350 8.20 45.04 0.36
C THR A 350 7.13 44.20 -0.33
N VAL A 351 5.89 44.67 -0.25
CA VAL A 351 4.73 44.11 -0.95
C VAL A 351 4.31 45.09 -2.06
N SER A 352 4.10 44.57 -3.28
CA SER A 352 3.61 45.34 -4.44
C SER A 352 2.36 44.71 -5.05
N LYS A 353 1.50 45.54 -5.64
CA LYS A 353 0.36 45.09 -6.47
C LYS A 353 0.58 45.39 -7.93
#